data_abec68a8bc0d68d4b8e49c841c7f29b4
#
_entry.id   abec68a8bc0d68d4b8e49c841c7f29b4
#
_cell.length_a   1.000
_cell.length_b   1.000
_cell.length_c   1.000
_cell.angle_alpha   90.00
_cell.angle_beta   90.00
_cell.angle_gamma   90.00
#
_symmetry.space_group_name_H-M   'P 1'
#
loop_
_entity.id
_entity.type
_entity.pdbx_description
1 polymer ?
#
loop_
_entity_poly.entity_id
_entity_poly.type
_entity_poly.pdbx_seq_one_letter_code
_entity_poly.pdbx_strand_id
1 'polypeptide(L)'
;KLGRKVSYSIYLPSDYNTSKRNYPVLYLLHGYTDNETNWIQMGQMKTIADRAIANEEAVPMVIVMPDAWDTWYINQYDGKAPYEDMFFEELIPYMEKTYRICSNKESRAIAGLSMGGYGSFLYSLHHPDMFCACAPLSAAVFDDTVMEARKNKSHKDLFNRLFGPGDEHWQQNNVMKILSDWNQNDLPKIRYYIDCGDDDSLLDGNM
;
A
#
# COMPACT_ATOMS: atom_id res chain seq x y z
N LYS A 1 -12.41 -0.27 13.79
CA LYS A 1 -11.49 0.86 13.88
C LYS A 1 -12.09 2.14 13.28
N LEU A 2 -12.45 2.17 11.99
CA LEU A 2 -12.91 3.38 11.29
C LEU A 2 -14.36 3.80 11.58
N GLY A 3 -15.18 2.96 12.22
CA GLY A 3 -16.60 3.23 12.48
C GLY A 3 -17.48 3.33 11.21
N ARG A 4 -16.94 2.96 10.04
CA ARG A 4 -17.61 2.93 8.75
C ARG A 4 -17.21 1.71 7.93
N LYS A 5 -18.01 1.37 6.91
CA LYS A 5 -17.69 0.32 5.96
C LYS A 5 -16.52 0.76 5.05
N VAL A 6 -15.60 -0.15 4.81
CA VAL A 6 -14.53 -0.03 3.82
C VAL A 6 -14.90 -0.91 2.64
N SER A 7 -14.98 -0.33 1.46
CA SER A 7 -15.17 -1.09 0.21
C SER A 7 -13.85 -1.71 -0.23
N TYR A 8 -13.93 -2.81 -0.93
CA TYR A 8 -12.77 -3.40 -1.61
C TYR A 8 -13.21 -4.11 -2.89
N SER A 9 -12.34 -4.12 -3.87
CA SER A 9 -12.42 -5.02 -5.01
C SER A 9 -11.49 -6.21 -4.80
N ILE A 10 -11.86 -7.36 -5.37
CA ILE A 10 -11.05 -8.56 -5.25
C ILE A 10 -10.92 -9.25 -6.61
N TYR A 11 -9.72 -9.66 -6.96
CA TYR A 11 -9.46 -10.58 -8.06
C TYR A 11 -9.23 -11.98 -7.50
N LEU A 12 -9.93 -12.94 -8.07
CA LEU A 12 -9.75 -14.35 -7.80
C LEU A 12 -9.23 -15.04 -9.08
N PRO A 13 -8.15 -15.83 -9.01
CA PRO A 13 -7.60 -16.50 -10.19
C PRO A 13 -8.60 -17.46 -10.80
N SER A 14 -8.46 -17.76 -12.09
CA SER A 14 -9.43 -18.50 -12.88
C SER A 14 -9.77 -19.90 -12.33
N ASP A 15 -8.79 -20.53 -11.66
CA ASP A 15 -8.97 -21.85 -11.02
C ASP A 15 -9.52 -21.76 -9.58
N TYR A 16 -9.82 -20.56 -9.06
CA TYR A 16 -10.25 -20.40 -7.67
C TYR A 16 -11.46 -21.25 -7.31
N ASN A 17 -12.46 -21.35 -8.17
CA ASN A 17 -13.69 -22.11 -7.88
C ASN A 17 -13.55 -23.64 -8.09
N THR A 18 -12.52 -24.08 -8.80
CA THR A 18 -12.27 -25.51 -9.09
C THR A 18 -11.17 -26.12 -8.21
N SER A 19 -10.25 -25.29 -7.71
CA SER A 19 -9.19 -25.68 -6.79
C SER A 19 -9.63 -25.59 -5.32
N LYS A 20 -9.02 -26.39 -4.46
CA LYS A 20 -9.18 -26.31 -2.99
C LYS A 20 -7.95 -25.71 -2.28
N ARG A 21 -6.92 -25.30 -3.04
CA ARG A 21 -5.68 -24.75 -2.48
C ARG A 21 -5.90 -23.36 -1.90
N ASN A 22 -5.02 -22.96 -1.00
CA ASN A 22 -4.86 -21.57 -0.60
C ASN A 22 -3.90 -20.86 -1.58
N TYR A 23 -4.07 -19.56 -1.72
CA TYR A 23 -3.35 -18.71 -2.67
C TYR A 23 -2.50 -17.67 -1.96
N PRO A 24 -1.34 -17.28 -2.50
CA PRO A 24 -0.69 -16.04 -2.12
C PRO A 24 -1.64 -14.86 -2.31
N VAL A 25 -1.38 -13.77 -1.59
CA VAL A 25 -2.17 -12.55 -1.69
C VAL A 25 -1.29 -11.35 -2.00
N LEU A 26 -1.78 -10.51 -2.91
CA LEU A 26 -1.27 -9.18 -3.17
C LEU A 26 -2.29 -8.15 -2.67
N TYR A 27 -1.89 -7.27 -1.77
CA TYR A 27 -2.64 -6.06 -1.44
C TYR A 27 -2.17 -4.95 -2.39
N LEU A 28 -3.10 -4.42 -3.21
CA LEU A 28 -2.80 -3.47 -4.28
C LEU A 28 -3.51 -2.14 -4.00
N LEU A 29 -2.71 -1.14 -3.63
CA LEU A 29 -3.16 0.14 -3.09
C LEU A 29 -3.33 1.18 -4.20
N HIS A 30 -4.45 1.93 -4.19
CA HIS A 30 -4.77 2.94 -5.19
C HIS A 30 -4.08 4.29 -4.92
N GLY A 31 -4.04 5.17 -5.93
CA GLY A 31 -3.52 6.52 -5.86
C GLY A 31 -4.49 7.53 -5.21
N TYR A 32 -4.00 8.75 -5.00
CA TYR A 32 -4.83 9.86 -4.48
C TYR A 32 -5.98 10.16 -5.44
N THR A 33 -7.18 10.40 -4.90
CA THR A 33 -8.45 10.59 -5.62
C THR A 33 -9.06 9.36 -6.29
N ASP A 34 -8.39 8.22 -6.22
CA ASP A 34 -8.88 6.94 -6.70
C ASP A 34 -9.72 6.19 -5.64
N ASN A 35 -10.11 4.97 -5.96
CA ASN A 35 -10.84 4.06 -5.07
C ASN A 35 -10.54 2.59 -5.41
N GLU A 36 -11.24 1.67 -4.77
CA GLU A 36 -11.06 0.21 -4.93
C GLU A 36 -11.27 -0.31 -6.36
N THR A 37 -11.90 0.46 -7.25
CA THR A 37 -12.18 0.01 -8.63
C THR A 37 -11.14 0.46 -9.64
N ASN A 38 -10.27 1.41 -9.28
CA ASN A 38 -9.41 2.09 -10.26
C ASN A 38 -8.42 1.15 -10.94
N TRP A 39 -7.81 0.23 -10.21
CA TRP A 39 -6.93 -0.78 -10.77
C TRP A 39 -7.61 -1.68 -11.80
N ILE A 40 -8.93 -1.90 -11.66
CA ILE A 40 -9.73 -2.68 -12.62
C ILE A 40 -10.04 -1.84 -13.84
N GLN A 41 -10.54 -0.61 -13.62
CA GLN A 41 -11.07 0.24 -14.69
C GLN A 41 -9.99 0.87 -15.55
N MET A 42 -8.95 1.41 -14.92
CA MET A 42 -7.86 2.12 -15.59
C MET A 42 -6.61 1.25 -15.74
N GLY A 43 -6.29 0.45 -14.74
CA GLY A 43 -5.10 -0.42 -14.74
C GLY A 43 -5.28 -1.75 -15.45
N GLN A 44 -6.50 -2.10 -15.91
CA GLN A 44 -6.80 -3.39 -16.55
C GLN A 44 -6.26 -4.61 -15.78
N MET A 45 -6.19 -4.50 -14.46
CA MET A 45 -5.48 -5.43 -13.58
C MET A 45 -5.90 -6.88 -13.82
N LYS A 46 -7.21 -7.15 -13.99
CA LYS A 46 -7.69 -8.51 -14.26
C LYS A 46 -7.07 -9.09 -15.54
N THR A 47 -7.07 -8.35 -16.64
CA THR A 47 -6.53 -8.80 -17.93
C THR A 47 -5.03 -9.07 -17.82
N ILE A 48 -4.30 -8.21 -17.13
CA ILE A 48 -2.85 -8.33 -16.92
C ILE A 48 -2.57 -9.56 -16.04
N ALA A 49 -3.27 -9.74 -14.93
CA ALA A 49 -3.09 -10.87 -14.03
C ALA A 49 -3.43 -12.21 -14.73
N ASP A 50 -4.56 -12.29 -15.45
CA ASP A 50 -4.93 -13.49 -16.18
C ASP A 50 -3.88 -13.89 -17.22
N ARG A 51 -3.33 -12.89 -17.95
CA ARG A 51 -2.29 -13.12 -18.95
C ARG A 51 -0.97 -13.57 -18.31
N ALA A 52 -0.51 -12.87 -17.26
CA ALA A 52 0.73 -13.22 -16.57
C ALA A 52 0.68 -14.62 -15.95
N ILE A 53 -0.47 -15.00 -15.39
CA ILE A 53 -0.69 -16.34 -14.84
C ILE A 53 -0.73 -17.40 -15.96
N ALA A 54 -1.41 -17.13 -17.07
CA ALA A 54 -1.49 -18.05 -18.21
C ALA A 54 -0.15 -18.27 -18.90
N ASN A 55 0.74 -17.26 -18.89
CA ASN A 55 2.09 -17.31 -19.45
C ASN A 55 3.12 -17.86 -18.43
N GLU A 56 2.70 -18.27 -17.23
CA GLU A 56 3.60 -18.71 -16.17
C GLU A 56 4.60 -17.62 -15.67
N GLU A 57 4.34 -16.36 -15.97
CA GLU A 57 5.09 -15.19 -15.50
C GLU A 57 4.76 -14.84 -14.04
N ALA A 58 3.57 -15.24 -13.58
CA ALA A 58 3.12 -15.06 -12.21
C ALA A 58 2.40 -16.31 -11.70
N VAL A 59 2.50 -16.57 -10.40
CA VAL A 59 1.72 -17.63 -9.77
C VAL A 59 0.26 -17.19 -9.60
N PRO A 60 -0.71 -18.10 -9.68
CA PRO A 60 -2.10 -17.76 -9.34
C PRO A 60 -2.19 -17.22 -7.91
N MET A 61 -2.77 -16.02 -7.77
CA MET A 61 -2.87 -15.31 -6.49
C MET A 61 -4.22 -14.60 -6.34
N VAL A 62 -4.59 -14.30 -5.12
CA VAL A 62 -5.68 -13.38 -4.80
C VAL A 62 -5.11 -11.96 -4.80
N ILE A 63 -5.85 -10.99 -5.40
CA ILE A 63 -5.46 -9.57 -5.33
C ILE A 63 -6.57 -8.79 -4.65
N VAL A 64 -6.25 -8.10 -3.57
CA VAL A 64 -7.18 -7.30 -2.76
C VAL A 64 -6.88 -5.84 -2.99
N MET A 65 -7.88 -5.07 -3.41
CA MET A 65 -7.79 -3.64 -3.70
C MET A 65 -8.74 -2.89 -2.76
N PRO A 66 -8.29 -2.44 -1.58
CA PRO A 66 -9.13 -1.73 -0.63
C PRO A 66 -9.28 -0.26 -1.00
N ASP A 67 -10.44 0.34 -0.68
CA ASP A 67 -10.63 1.79 -0.70
C ASP A 67 -9.97 2.43 0.52
N ALA A 68 -9.16 3.43 0.29
CA ALA A 68 -8.50 4.22 1.34
C ALA A 68 -8.90 5.70 1.31
N TRP A 69 -9.74 6.11 0.37
CA TRP A 69 -10.10 7.53 0.16
C TRP A 69 -8.82 8.39 0.04
N ASP A 70 -8.71 9.41 0.89
CA ASP A 70 -7.56 10.31 1.01
C ASP A 70 -6.82 10.18 2.35
N THR A 71 -6.85 8.99 2.96
CA THR A 71 -6.22 8.73 4.27
C THR A 71 -4.71 8.61 4.20
N TRP A 72 -4.13 8.51 3.01
CA TRP A 72 -2.71 8.25 2.80
C TRP A 72 -2.23 6.95 3.48
N TYR A 73 -3.17 6.04 3.73
CA TYR A 73 -2.88 4.76 4.39
C TYR A 73 -2.33 4.86 5.80
N ILE A 74 -2.38 6.03 6.44
CA ILE A 74 -1.88 6.25 7.80
C ILE A 74 -3.02 6.33 8.82
N ASN A 75 -2.68 6.18 10.08
CA ASN A 75 -3.52 6.64 11.18
C ASN A 75 -3.47 8.16 11.23
N GLN A 76 -4.58 8.83 10.97
CA GLN A 76 -4.62 10.30 10.96
C GLN A 76 -4.27 10.87 12.34
N TYR A 77 -3.58 12.00 12.35
CA TYR A 77 -3.13 12.70 13.56
C TYR A 77 -4.25 12.94 14.58
N ASP A 78 -5.45 13.27 14.12
CA ASP A 78 -6.60 13.55 14.99
C ASP A 78 -7.31 12.27 15.50
N GLY A 79 -6.84 11.10 15.14
CA GLY A 79 -7.37 9.80 15.55
C GLY A 79 -8.71 9.42 14.93
N LYS A 80 -9.29 10.25 14.04
CA LYS A 80 -10.62 9.98 13.46
C LYS A 80 -10.62 8.92 12.39
N ALA A 81 -9.49 8.71 11.73
CA ALA A 81 -9.33 7.66 10.73
C ALA A 81 -8.04 6.86 10.98
N PRO A 82 -8.05 5.89 11.89
CA PRO A 82 -6.94 4.98 12.13
C PRO A 82 -6.89 3.91 11.01
N TYR A 83 -6.49 4.31 9.80
CA TYR A 83 -6.57 3.45 8.62
C TYR A 83 -5.53 2.32 8.66
N GLU A 84 -4.31 2.60 9.08
CA GLU A 84 -3.26 1.59 9.23
C GLU A 84 -3.70 0.51 10.23
N ASP A 85 -4.20 0.89 11.40
CA ASP A 85 -4.72 -0.06 12.38
C ASP A 85 -5.87 -0.92 11.80
N MET A 86 -6.79 -0.29 11.06
CA MET A 86 -7.87 -1.04 10.40
C MET A 86 -7.32 -2.02 9.38
N PHE A 87 -6.31 -1.62 8.60
CA PHE A 87 -5.73 -2.47 7.58
C PHE A 87 -5.11 -3.74 8.18
N PHE A 88 -4.32 -3.61 9.25
CA PHE A 88 -3.62 -4.74 9.86
C PHE A 88 -4.49 -5.53 10.84
N GLU A 89 -5.36 -4.88 11.61
CA GLU A 89 -6.12 -5.55 12.66
C GLU A 89 -7.52 -6.03 12.21
N GLU A 90 -8.06 -5.46 11.11
CA GLU A 90 -9.40 -5.82 10.62
C GLU A 90 -9.37 -6.36 9.17
N LEU A 91 -8.78 -5.62 8.21
CA LEU A 91 -8.85 -6.00 6.80
C LEU A 91 -8.09 -7.29 6.51
N ILE A 92 -6.81 -7.38 6.85
CA ILE A 92 -6.00 -8.59 6.61
C ILE A 92 -6.65 -9.82 7.27
N PRO A 93 -7.00 -9.81 8.58
CA PRO A 93 -7.66 -10.96 9.21
C PRO A 93 -9.00 -11.33 8.56
N TYR A 94 -9.78 -10.33 8.14
CA TYR A 94 -11.05 -10.56 7.46
C TYR A 94 -10.84 -11.25 6.10
N MET A 95 -9.87 -10.80 5.30
CA MET A 95 -9.55 -11.39 3.99
C MET A 95 -9.08 -12.85 4.15
N GLU A 96 -8.17 -13.10 5.07
CA GLU A 96 -7.62 -14.43 5.33
C GLU A 96 -8.67 -15.40 5.88
N LYS A 97 -9.65 -14.92 6.63
CA LYS A 97 -10.77 -15.72 7.11
C LYS A 97 -11.82 -16.00 6.04
N THR A 98 -12.03 -15.04 5.12
CA THR A 98 -13.13 -15.08 4.15
C THR A 98 -12.74 -15.82 2.87
N TYR A 99 -11.48 -15.67 2.46
CA TYR A 99 -10.96 -16.23 1.22
C TYR A 99 -9.86 -17.26 1.50
N ARG A 100 -9.63 -18.15 0.52
CA ARG A 100 -8.55 -19.14 0.61
C ARG A 100 -7.18 -18.48 0.35
N ILE A 101 -6.68 -17.79 1.35
CA ILE A 101 -5.41 -17.06 1.36
C ILE A 101 -4.43 -17.79 2.29
N CYS A 102 -3.15 -17.81 1.92
CA CYS A 102 -2.05 -18.26 2.78
C CYS A 102 -1.71 -17.15 3.79
N SER A 103 -1.92 -17.41 5.10
CA SER A 103 -1.80 -16.42 6.18
C SER A 103 -0.37 -16.34 6.73
N ASN A 104 0.64 -16.25 5.86
CA ASN A 104 2.05 -16.14 6.26
C ASN A 104 2.77 -15.06 5.46
N LYS A 105 3.89 -14.56 5.99
CA LYS A 105 4.73 -13.53 5.39
C LYS A 105 5.15 -13.88 3.96
N GLU A 106 5.59 -15.11 3.75
CA GLU A 106 6.17 -15.60 2.50
C GLU A 106 5.16 -15.59 1.33
N SER A 107 3.88 -15.56 1.67
CA SER A 107 2.77 -15.57 0.70
C SER A 107 2.02 -14.24 0.63
N ARG A 108 2.49 -13.20 1.33
CA ARG A 108 1.84 -11.89 1.36
C ARG A 108 2.73 -10.83 0.73
N ALA A 109 2.24 -10.15 -0.29
CA ALA A 109 2.90 -9.03 -0.95
C ALA A 109 2.02 -7.77 -0.88
N ILE A 110 2.66 -6.61 -1.04
CA ILE A 110 1.99 -5.31 -1.11
C ILE A 110 2.56 -4.50 -2.26
N ALA A 111 1.70 -3.77 -2.96
CA ALA A 111 2.09 -2.85 -4.02
C ALA A 111 1.13 -1.67 -4.07
N GLY A 112 1.51 -0.60 -4.74
CA GLY A 112 0.62 0.53 -4.92
C GLY A 112 1.22 1.62 -5.78
N LEU A 113 0.37 2.53 -6.27
CA LEU A 113 0.74 3.66 -7.11
C LEU A 113 0.61 4.97 -6.34
N SER A 114 1.61 5.88 -6.48
CA SER A 114 1.54 7.26 -5.97
C SER A 114 1.31 7.27 -4.45
N MET A 115 0.14 7.74 -3.97
CA MET A 115 -0.29 7.62 -2.56
C MET A 115 -0.26 6.16 -2.09
N GLY A 116 -0.70 5.20 -2.93
CA GLY A 116 -0.61 3.77 -2.63
C GLY A 116 0.82 3.22 -2.67
N GLY A 117 1.69 3.81 -3.50
CA GLY A 117 3.13 3.54 -3.49
C GLY A 117 3.77 3.93 -2.16
N TYR A 118 3.46 5.13 -1.68
CA TYR A 118 3.84 5.58 -0.34
C TYR A 118 3.29 4.63 0.75
N GLY A 119 1.99 4.32 0.71
CA GLY A 119 1.37 3.42 1.69
C GLY A 119 1.99 2.03 1.70
N SER A 120 2.27 1.45 0.52
CA SER A 120 2.91 0.13 0.43
C SER A 120 4.33 0.15 1.00
N PHE A 121 5.09 1.20 0.71
CA PHE A 121 6.43 1.37 1.26
C PHE A 121 6.39 1.53 2.78
N LEU A 122 5.56 2.45 3.29
CA LEU A 122 5.40 2.70 4.72
C LEU A 122 5.01 1.42 5.47
N TYR A 123 4.02 0.68 4.98
CA TYR A 123 3.58 -0.57 5.61
C TYR A 123 4.66 -1.65 5.65
N SER A 124 5.49 -1.71 4.62
CA SER A 124 6.62 -2.65 4.60
C SER A 124 7.68 -2.32 5.64
N LEU A 125 7.80 -1.03 6.02
CA LEU A 125 8.74 -0.56 7.04
C LEU A 125 8.18 -0.62 8.46
N HIS A 126 6.91 -0.26 8.65
CA HIS A 126 6.24 -0.34 9.96
C HIS A 126 5.98 -1.79 10.39
N HIS A 127 5.70 -2.67 9.42
CA HIS A 127 5.33 -4.08 9.66
C HIS A 127 6.23 -5.04 8.87
N PRO A 128 7.54 -5.06 9.14
CA PRO A 128 8.53 -5.78 8.33
C PRO A 128 8.33 -7.30 8.30
N ASP A 129 7.57 -7.84 9.27
CA ASP A 129 7.25 -9.27 9.36
C ASP A 129 5.96 -9.66 8.62
N MET A 130 5.29 -8.69 8.00
CA MET A 130 4.01 -8.94 7.34
C MET A 130 4.12 -9.31 5.86
N PHE A 131 5.15 -8.83 5.14
CA PHE A 131 5.25 -8.96 3.69
C PHE A 131 6.59 -9.56 3.26
N CYS A 132 6.57 -10.42 2.23
CA CYS A 132 7.79 -10.93 1.58
C CYS A 132 8.25 -10.07 0.40
N ALA A 133 7.34 -9.27 -0.16
CA ALA A 133 7.63 -8.39 -1.29
C ALA A 133 6.82 -7.09 -1.21
N CYS A 134 7.43 -6.00 -1.66
CA CYS A 134 6.83 -4.68 -1.74
C CYS A 134 7.16 -4.04 -3.09
N ALA A 135 6.15 -3.51 -3.78
CA ALA A 135 6.34 -2.83 -5.07
C ALA A 135 5.72 -1.41 -5.03
N PRO A 136 6.43 -0.42 -4.49
CA PRO A 136 6.02 0.98 -4.60
C PRO A 136 6.27 1.49 -6.02
N LEU A 137 5.20 1.96 -6.68
CA LEU A 137 5.23 2.47 -8.05
C LEU A 137 4.98 3.98 -8.02
N SER A 138 5.90 4.78 -8.58
CA SER A 138 5.85 6.25 -8.53
C SER A 138 5.40 6.72 -7.13
N ALA A 139 6.07 6.23 -6.09
CA ALA A 139 5.63 6.43 -4.72
C ALA A 139 5.68 7.91 -4.32
N ALA A 140 4.63 8.41 -3.68
CA ALA A 140 4.58 9.79 -3.20
C ALA A 140 5.38 9.97 -1.91
N VAL A 141 6.68 9.69 -1.99
CA VAL A 141 7.64 9.89 -0.91
C VAL A 141 8.16 11.33 -0.95
N PHE A 142 8.12 12.02 0.17
CA PHE A 142 8.49 13.42 0.27
C PHE A 142 9.56 13.62 1.34
N ASP A 143 10.46 14.57 1.09
CA ASP A 143 11.34 15.11 2.12
C ASP A 143 10.61 16.15 3.00
N ASP A 144 11.29 16.60 4.04
CA ASP A 144 10.73 17.58 4.99
C ASP A 144 10.40 18.92 4.32
N THR A 145 11.20 19.34 3.33
CA THR A 145 10.99 20.61 2.60
C THR A 145 9.70 20.58 1.76
N VAL A 146 9.50 19.48 1.02
CA VAL A 146 8.29 19.28 0.23
C VAL A 146 7.07 19.14 1.15
N MET A 147 7.21 18.43 2.27
CA MET A 147 6.13 18.28 3.24
C MET A 147 5.73 19.61 3.88
N GLU A 148 6.70 20.43 4.28
CA GLU A 148 6.43 21.77 4.82
C GLU A 148 5.71 22.66 3.80
N ALA A 149 6.13 22.64 2.53
CA ALA A 149 5.45 23.37 1.47
C ALA A 149 4.00 22.89 1.26
N ARG A 150 3.72 21.59 1.35
CA ARG A 150 2.37 21.02 1.24
C ARG A 150 1.50 21.39 2.43
N LYS A 151 2.01 21.35 3.65
CA LYS A 151 1.33 21.80 4.88
C LYS A 151 0.95 23.29 4.83
N ASN A 152 1.75 24.12 4.17
CA ASN A 152 1.59 25.57 4.20
C ASN A 152 0.88 26.16 2.98
N LYS A 153 0.78 25.44 1.84
CA LYS A 153 0.27 25.98 0.57
C LYS A 153 -0.86 25.15 -0.06
N SER A 154 -0.50 24.20 -0.90
CA SER A 154 -1.44 23.62 -1.87
C SER A 154 -2.44 22.62 -1.29
N HIS A 155 -2.09 21.95 -0.21
CA HIS A 155 -2.90 20.89 0.39
C HIS A 155 -2.97 21.02 1.92
N LYS A 156 -2.95 22.26 2.40
CA LYS A 156 -2.85 22.60 3.82
C LYS A 156 -3.83 21.83 4.71
N ASP A 157 -5.11 21.84 4.35
CA ASP A 157 -6.14 21.21 5.19
C ASP A 157 -5.99 19.69 5.23
N LEU A 158 -5.66 19.07 4.09
CA LEU A 158 -5.41 17.65 3.99
C LEU A 158 -4.20 17.24 4.85
N PHE A 159 -3.05 17.87 4.60
CA PHE A 159 -1.81 17.46 5.27
C PHE A 159 -1.79 17.80 6.77
N ASN A 160 -2.46 18.89 7.19
CA ASN A 160 -2.64 19.16 8.62
C ASN A 160 -3.59 18.17 9.30
N ARG A 161 -4.62 17.67 8.60
CA ARG A 161 -5.48 16.60 9.11
C ARG A 161 -4.73 15.28 9.23
N LEU A 162 -3.92 14.94 8.23
CA LEU A 162 -3.14 13.71 8.20
C LEU A 162 -2.03 13.70 9.25
N PHE A 163 -1.21 14.74 9.28
CA PHE A 163 0.06 14.78 10.03
C PHE A 163 0.07 15.76 11.21
N GLY A 164 -0.98 16.57 11.37
CA GLY A 164 -1.05 17.58 12.43
C GLY A 164 -0.17 18.80 12.17
N PRO A 165 -0.20 19.77 13.11
CA PRO A 165 0.54 21.03 12.97
C PRO A 165 2.06 20.89 13.25
N GLY A 166 2.46 19.87 14.01
CA GLY A 166 3.86 19.59 14.35
C GLY A 166 4.49 18.58 13.39
N ASP A 167 5.75 18.25 13.66
CA ASP A 167 6.52 17.32 12.82
C ASP A 167 6.59 15.90 13.37
N GLU A 168 6.24 15.67 14.64
CA GLU A 168 6.39 14.36 15.28
C GLU A 168 5.62 13.26 14.54
N HIS A 169 4.35 13.49 14.24
CA HIS A 169 3.53 12.51 13.52
C HIS A 169 3.99 12.33 12.07
N TRP A 170 4.47 13.40 11.42
CA TRP A 170 5.10 13.30 10.11
C TRP A 170 6.36 12.44 10.15
N GLN A 171 7.27 12.69 11.08
CA GLN A 171 8.53 11.95 11.19
C GLN A 171 8.32 10.45 11.43
N GLN A 172 7.28 10.07 12.18
CA GLN A 172 6.87 8.67 12.35
C GLN A 172 6.40 8.02 11.05
N ASN A 173 5.88 8.78 10.10
CA ASN A 173 5.34 8.33 8.82
C ASN A 173 6.23 8.73 7.63
N ASN A 174 7.40 9.30 7.86
CA ASN A 174 8.34 9.69 6.81
C ASN A 174 9.21 8.50 6.40
N VAL A 175 8.93 7.93 5.22
CA VAL A 175 9.67 6.78 4.68
C VAL A 175 11.17 7.01 4.63
N MET A 176 11.62 8.21 4.20
CA MET A 176 13.06 8.54 4.12
C MET A 176 13.70 8.57 5.51
N LYS A 177 12.99 9.13 6.49
CA LYS A 177 13.46 9.17 7.89
C LYS A 177 13.56 7.77 8.49
N ILE A 178 12.51 6.97 8.33
CA ILE A 178 12.49 5.58 8.82
C ILE A 178 13.66 4.80 8.22
N LEU A 179 13.88 4.89 6.91
CA LEU A 179 15.00 4.22 6.24
C LEU A 179 16.36 4.72 6.75
N SER A 180 16.51 6.02 6.99
CA SER A 180 17.77 6.59 7.51
C SER A 180 18.10 6.15 8.94
N ASP A 181 17.07 5.88 9.73
CA ASP A 181 17.23 5.43 11.12
C ASP A 181 17.47 3.90 11.22
N TRP A 182 17.23 3.16 10.14
CA TRP A 182 17.42 1.71 10.14
C TRP A 182 18.90 1.35 10.10
N ASN A 183 19.28 0.44 10.99
CA ASN A 183 20.58 -0.19 10.92
C ASN A 183 20.65 -1.09 9.68
N GLN A 184 21.65 -0.93 8.82
CA GLN A 184 21.82 -1.73 7.61
C GLN A 184 21.86 -3.25 7.86
N ASN A 185 22.24 -3.66 9.07
CA ASN A 185 22.27 -5.08 9.45
C ASN A 185 20.90 -5.65 9.83
N ASP A 186 19.91 -4.78 10.09
CA ASP A 186 18.58 -5.16 10.58
C ASP A 186 17.49 -4.87 9.53
N LEU A 187 17.87 -4.58 8.29
CA LEU A 187 16.91 -4.35 7.19
C LEU A 187 15.97 -5.55 7.01
N PRO A 188 14.66 -5.31 6.83
CA PRO A 188 13.70 -6.38 6.67
C PRO A 188 14.05 -7.22 5.44
N LYS A 189 13.92 -8.53 5.56
CA LYS A 189 14.08 -9.45 4.43
C LYS A 189 12.82 -9.38 3.54
N ILE A 190 12.65 -8.26 2.87
CA ILE A 190 11.57 -7.98 1.92
C ILE A 190 12.23 -7.76 0.56
N ARG A 191 11.66 -8.31 -0.50
CA ARG A 191 12.07 -8.01 -1.87
C ARG A 191 11.37 -6.74 -2.32
N TYR A 192 12.15 -5.73 -2.70
CA TYR A 192 11.61 -4.49 -3.24
C TYR A 192 11.72 -4.45 -4.75
N TYR A 193 10.66 -3.98 -5.41
CA TYR A 193 10.66 -3.53 -6.79
C TYR A 193 10.17 -2.09 -6.79
N ILE A 194 11.07 -1.15 -7.04
CA ILE A 194 10.77 0.29 -7.07
C ILE A 194 10.80 0.72 -8.53
N ASP A 195 9.75 1.41 -8.97
CA ASP A 195 9.61 1.89 -10.33
C ASP A 195 9.04 3.31 -10.34
N CYS A 196 9.68 4.20 -11.10
CA CYS A 196 9.24 5.58 -11.31
C CYS A 196 9.73 6.04 -12.68
N GLY A 197 8.85 6.69 -13.43
CA GLY A 197 9.21 7.25 -14.74
C GLY A 197 10.25 8.37 -14.61
N ASP A 198 11.13 8.50 -15.61
CA ASP A 198 12.18 9.53 -15.64
C ASP A 198 11.64 10.96 -15.80
N ASP A 199 10.42 11.11 -16.33
CA ASP A 199 9.69 12.37 -16.41
C ASP A 199 8.66 12.56 -15.27
N ASP A 200 8.61 11.66 -14.29
CA ASP A 200 7.66 11.75 -13.18
C ASP A 200 8.13 12.78 -12.16
N SER A 201 7.22 13.64 -11.72
CA SER A 201 7.50 14.65 -10.69
C SER A 201 7.82 14.06 -9.31
N LEU A 202 7.62 12.77 -9.11
CA LEU A 202 7.93 12.03 -7.88
C LEU A 202 9.28 11.31 -7.95
N LEU A 203 10.04 11.45 -9.05
CA LEU A 203 11.27 10.71 -9.27
C LEU A 203 12.29 10.92 -8.14
N ASP A 204 12.48 12.16 -7.69
CA ASP A 204 13.46 12.49 -6.63
C ASP A 204 13.23 11.70 -5.33
N GLY A 205 11.98 11.44 -4.96
CA GLY A 205 11.61 10.64 -3.79
C GLY A 205 11.72 9.13 -3.99
N ASN A 206 11.95 8.66 -5.23
CA ASN A 206 12.06 7.26 -5.60
C ASN A 206 13.48 6.82 -5.97
N MET A 207 14.45 7.73 -5.97
CA MET A 207 15.88 7.46 -6.17
C MET A 207 16.61 7.32 -4.84
#